data_99d310c6de84d27cb4e994257ea0a36d
#
_entry.id   99d310c6de84d27cb4e994257ea0a36d
#
_cell.length_a   1.000
_cell.length_b   1.000
_cell.length_c   1.000
_cell.angle_alpha   90.00
_cell.angle_beta   90.00
_cell.angle_gamma   90.00
#
_symmetry.space_group_name_H-M   'P 1'
#
loop_
_entity.id
_entity.type
_entity.pdbx_description
1 polymer ?
#
loop_
_entity_poly.entity_id
_entity_poly.type
_entity_poly.pdbx_seq_one_letter_code
_entity_poly.pdbx_strand_id
1 'polypeptide(L)'
;MVRYETDAEVALIDPLLPPDESFDPQGKPVRVLLTYPAHYRGTDEFIDQYGATVWAPPKAEWRRRPKPTTTDELPPGIEAIELDGEPNQVLFFIPEHATLVSGDVLTGRDGVMRVFVDEADREPLLASLDRVAELPIERVIVPHCETPVFTDGPAHIRAAVAEARRGLPLPGSRLGS
;
A
#
# COMPACT_ATOMS: atom_id res chain seq x y z
N MET A 1 -5.78 6.63 -4.56
CA MET A 1 -6.73 6.15 -3.53
C MET A 1 -7.36 4.84 -3.97
N VAL A 2 -7.44 3.86 -3.10
CA VAL A 2 -8.25 2.65 -3.31
C VAL A 2 -9.44 2.70 -2.36
N ARG A 3 -10.65 2.49 -2.88
CA ARG A 3 -11.89 2.41 -2.09
C ARG A 3 -12.34 0.95 -2.02
N TYR A 4 -12.55 0.45 -0.82
CA TYR A 4 -13.18 -0.82 -0.53
C TYR A 4 -14.44 -0.56 0.28
N GLU A 5 -15.55 -1.12 -0.13
CA GLU A 5 -16.85 -0.85 0.47
C GLU A 5 -17.56 -2.14 0.83
N THR A 6 -18.06 -2.18 2.06
CA THR A 6 -18.94 -3.22 2.57
C THR A 6 -20.34 -2.63 2.85
N ASP A 7 -21.27 -3.45 3.27
CA ASP A 7 -22.58 -2.96 3.75
C ASP A 7 -22.45 -2.09 5.02
N ALA A 8 -21.39 -2.31 5.82
CA ALA A 8 -21.21 -1.69 7.12
C ALA A 8 -20.35 -0.41 7.10
N GLU A 9 -19.34 -0.34 6.24
CA GLU A 9 -18.36 0.75 6.24
C GLU A 9 -17.69 0.95 4.89
N VAL A 10 -17.01 2.09 4.72
CA VAL A 10 -16.13 2.39 3.59
C VAL A 10 -14.70 2.50 4.09
N ALA A 11 -13.82 1.68 3.55
CA ALA A 11 -12.38 1.76 3.77
C ALA A 11 -11.69 2.46 2.61
N LEU A 12 -10.81 3.40 2.92
CA LEU A 12 -10.01 4.15 1.98
C LEU A 12 -8.53 3.84 2.23
N ILE A 13 -7.86 3.23 1.26
CA ILE A 13 -6.45 2.91 1.38
C ILE A 13 -5.64 4.03 0.74
N ASP A 14 -4.73 4.62 1.54
CA ASP A 14 -3.86 5.74 1.16
C ASP A 14 -4.64 6.87 0.46
N PRO A 15 -5.65 7.47 1.11
CA PRO A 15 -6.53 8.39 0.44
C PRO A 15 -5.80 9.69 0.06
N LEU A 16 -6.02 10.10 -1.17
CA LEU A 16 -5.70 11.42 -1.68
C LEU A 16 -6.83 11.81 -2.61
N LEU A 17 -7.62 12.82 -2.20
CA LEU A 17 -8.71 13.32 -3.00
C LEU A 17 -8.20 14.47 -3.89
N PRO A 18 -8.33 14.37 -5.20
CA PRO A 18 -8.07 15.50 -6.08
C PRO A 18 -8.97 16.68 -5.74
N PRO A 19 -8.50 17.93 -5.92
CA PRO A 19 -9.25 19.12 -5.50
C PRO A 19 -10.66 19.27 -6.09
N ASP A 20 -10.87 18.68 -7.27
CA ASP A 20 -12.15 18.77 -8.00
C ASP A 20 -13.02 17.51 -7.83
N GLU A 21 -12.59 16.56 -7.02
CA GLU A 21 -13.34 15.34 -6.73
C GLU A 21 -14.05 15.45 -5.38
N SER A 22 -15.25 14.90 -5.30
CA SER A 22 -16.03 14.75 -4.08
C SER A 22 -16.08 13.28 -3.67
N PHE A 23 -16.05 13.03 -2.37
CA PHE A 23 -16.25 11.72 -1.78
C PHE A 23 -17.60 11.71 -1.04
N ASP A 24 -18.43 10.71 -1.31
CA ASP A 24 -19.67 10.46 -0.59
C ASP A 24 -19.65 9.05 0.02
N PRO A 25 -19.62 8.94 1.35
CA PRO A 25 -19.69 7.65 2.05
C PRO A 25 -21.11 7.10 2.14
N GLN A 26 -22.14 7.81 1.65
CA GLN A 26 -23.54 7.41 1.71
C GLN A 26 -24.03 7.15 3.16
N GLY A 27 -23.54 7.92 4.11
CA GLY A 27 -23.87 7.77 5.53
C GLY A 27 -23.16 6.62 6.25
N LYS A 28 -22.29 5.88 5.58
CA LYS A 28 -21.49 4.81 6.20
C LYS A 28 -20.30 5.38 6.98
N PRO A 29 -19.87 4.73 8.07
CA PRO A 29 -18.60 5.03 8.71
C PRO A 29 -17.44 4.96 7.72
N VAL A 30 -16.46 5.85 7.90
CA VAL A 30 -15.27 5.91 7.06
C VAL A 30 -14.05 5.47 7.86
N ARG A 31 -13.24 4.60 7.27
CA ARG A 31 -11.97 4.17 7.82
C ARG A 31 -10.84 4.43 6.83
N VAL A 32 -9.80 5.10 7.28
CA VAL A 32 -8.58 5.29 6.51
C VAL A 32 -7.58 4.21 6.89
N LEU A 33 -7.02 3.54 5.90
CA LEU A 33 -5.97 2.54 6.04
C LEU A 33 -4.70 3.06 5.38
N LEU A 34 -3.61 3.10 6.12
CA LEU A 34 -2.33 3.57 5.60
C LEU A 34 -1.41 2.39 5.36
N THR A 35 -0.90 2.23 4.14
CA THR A 35 0.17 1.28 3.84
C THR A 35 1.51 1.75 4.41
N TYR A 36 1.69 3.07 4.51
CA TYR A 36 2.90 3.73 4.99
C TYR A 36 2.56 5.05 5.70
N PRO A 37 3.24 5.42 6.81
CA PRO A 37 2.95 6.67 7.53
C PRO A 37 3.04 7.94 6.70
N ALA A 38 3.90 7.98 5.67
CA ALA A 38 4.01 9.14 4.80
C ALA A 38 2.76 9.37 3.93
N HIS A 39 1.91 8.34 3.77
CA HIS A 39 0.64 8.43 3.04
C HIS A 39 -0.48 9.10 3.84
N TYR A 40 -0.20 9.58 5.05
CA TYR A 40 -1.15 10.33 5.88
C TYR A 40 -1.66 11.63 5.25
N ARG A 41 -0.98 12.16 4.26
CA ARG A 41 -1.11 13.51 3.67
C ARG A 41 -2.53 14.05 3.38
N GLY A 42 -3.49 13.20 3.04
CA GLY A 42 -4.89 13.59 2.80
C GLY A 42 -5.85 13.19 3.93
N THR A 43 -5.34 12.55 4.97
CA THR A 43 -6.15 11.90 6.00
C THR A 43 -6.91 12.87 6.88
N ASP A 44 -6.32 14.05 7.18
CA ASP A 44 -6.96 15.06 8.04
C ASP A 44 -8.32 15.49 7.47
N GLU A 45 -8.45 15.61 6.14
CA GLU A 45 -9.72 16.00 5.49
C GLU A 45 -10.81 14.95 5.74
N PHE A 46 -10.46 13.66 5.71
CA PHE A 46 -11.43 12.59 5.98
C PHE A 46 -11.80 12.50 7.47
N ILE A 47 -10.86 12.81 8.37
CA ILE A 47 -11.15 12.90 9.81
C ILE A 47 -12.11 14.05 10.07
N ASP A 48 -11.79 15.24 9.56
CA ASP A 48 -12.55 16.48 9.82
C ASP A 48 -13.95 16.45 9.21
N GLN A 49 -14.08 15.92 7.99
CA GLN A 49 -15.35 15.93 7.26
C GLN A 49 -16.26 14.73 7.58
N TYR A 50 -15.68 13.55 7.83
CA TYR A 50 -16.44 12.32 7.95
C TYR A 50 -16.25 11.58 9.28
N GLY A 51 -15.44 12.15 10.20
CA GLY A 51 -15.13 11.50 11.46
C GLY A 51 -14.35 10.18 11.27
N ALA A 52 -13.52 10.10 10.22
CA ALA A 52 -12.84 8.88 9.86
C ALA A 52 -11.91 8.38 10.98
N THR A 53 -11.92 7.08 11.24
CA THR A 53 -10.91 6.42 12.06
C THR A 53 -9.72 6.03 11.16
N VAL A 54 -8.52 5.96 11.75
CA VAL A 54 -7.30 5.68 10.99
C VAL A 54 -6.63 4.41 11.52
N TRP A 55 -6.33 3.50 10.63
CA TRP A 55 -5.44 2.38 10.88
C TRP A 55 -4.10 2.62 10.19
N ALA A 56 -3.01 2.30 10.86
CA ALA A 56 -1.67 2.44 10.31
C ALA A 56 -0.79 1.27 10.78
N PRO A 57 0.31 0.97 10.07
CA PRO A 57 1.20 -0.12 10.46
C PRO A 57 1.61 -0.01 11.94
N PRO A 58 1.46 -1.07 12.76
CA PRO A 58 1.63 -0.98 14.20
C PRO A 58 3.06 -0.67 14.64
N LYS A 59 4.05 -1.01 13.81
CA LYS A 59 5.47 -0.74 14.04
C LYS A 59 5.96 0.58 13.43
N ALA A 60 5.05 1.33 12.78
CA ALA A 60 5.42 2.54 12.06
C ALA A 60 5.95 3.64 12.96
N GLU A 61 7.07 4.23 12.58
CA GLU A 61 7.66 5.39 13.23
C GLU A 61 7.11 6.70 12.67
N TRP A 62 6.42 7.47 13.50
CA TRP A 62 5.85 8.77 13.14
C TRP A 62 6.84 9.89 13.44
N ARG A 63 7.61 10.30 12.46
CA ARG A 63 8.68 11.30 12.67
C ARG A 63 8.22 12.76 12.75
N ARG A 64 7.02 13.11 12.24
CA ARG A 64 6.64 14.53 12.04
C ARG A 64 5.18 14.90 12.32
N ARG A 65 4.32 13.98 12.72
CA ARG A 65 2.89 14.25 12.97
C ARG A 65 2.41 13.56 14.24
N PRO A 66 1.40 14.10 14.93
CA PRO A 66 0.77 13.37 16.01
C PRO A 66 0.30 12.02 15.49
N LYS A 67 0.50 10.98 16.29
CA LYS A 67 -0.01 9.64 15.96
C LYS A 67 -1.52 9.78 15.76
N PRO A 68 -2.07 9.39 14.62
CA PRO A 68 -3.52 9.44 14.41
C PRO A 68 -4.22 8.59 15.46
N THR A 69 -5.48 8.89 15.74
CA THR A 69 -6.32 8.00 16.55
C THR A 69 -6.46 6.70 15.80
N THR A 70 -5.61 5.74 16.14
CA THR A 70 -5.60 4.44 15.47
C THR A 70 -6.67 3.55 16.07
N THR A 71 -7.32 2.78 15.21
CA THR A 71 -8.03 1.58 15.60
C THR A 71 -7.10 0.39 15.38
N ASP A 72 -7.10 -0.58 16.28
CA ASP A 72 -6.31 -1.79 16.14
C ASP A 72 -6.99 -2.81 15.20
N GLU A 73 -8.25 -2.54 14.80
CA GLU A 73 -9.04 -3.45 13.98
C GLU A 73 -9.08 -3.00 12.52
N LEU A 74 -8.79 -3.94 11.63
CA LEU A 74 -9.02 -3.79 10.19
C LEU A 74 -10.50 -4.04 9.86
N PRO A 75 -10.99 -3.44 8.76
CA PRO A 75 -12.29 -3.80 8.21
C PRO A 75 -12.36 -5.30 7.89
N PRO A 76 -13.53 -5.94 8.07
CA PRO A 76 -13.72 -7.30 7.60
C PRO A 76 -13.37 -7.45 6.12
N GLY A 77 -12.66 -8.52 5.76
CA GLY A 77 -12.27 -8.80 4.38
C GLY A 77 -11.00 -8.10 3.90
N ILE A 78 -10.29 -7.37 4.78
CA ILE A 78 -8.95 -6.83 4.49
C ILE A 78 -7.93 -7.45 5.44
N GLU A 79 -6.83 -7.93 4.90
CA GLU A 79 -5.70 -8.47 5.64
C GLU A 79 -4.48 -7.58 5.47
N ALA A 80 -3.81 -7.21 6.57
CA ALA A 80 -2.53 -6.51 6.52
C ALA A 80 -1.40 -7.54 6.53
N ILE A 81 -0.49 -7.41 5.56
CA ILE A 81 0.70 -8.25 5.44
C ILE A 81 1.91 -7.43 5.86
N GLU A 82 2.49 -7.78 6.99
CA GLU A 82 3.76 -7.21 7.45
C GLU A 82 4.93 -7.76 6.62
N LEU A 83 5.94 -6.93 6.41
CA LEU A 83 7.12 -7.26 5.62
C LEU A 83 8.37 -7.27 6.50
N ASP A 84 9.15 -8.33 6.39
CA ASP A 84 10.46 -8.37 7.02
C ASP A 84 11.40 -7.38 6.29
N GLY A 85 12.18 -6.61 7.04
CA GLY A 85 13.07 -5.57 6.48
C GLY A 85 12.39 -4.24 6.17
N GLU A 86 11.04 -4.15 6.25
CA GLU A 86 10.30 -2.89 6.03
C GLU A 86 9.19 -2.70 7.07
N PRO A 87 9.55 -2.50 8.36
CA PRO A 87 8.58 -2.48 9.45
C PRO A 87 7.61 -1.29 9.43
N ASN A 88 7.92 -0.27 8.63
CA ASN A 88 7.09 0.93 8.50
C ASN A 88 5.98 0.78 7.46
N GLN A 89 5.99 -0.28 6.66
CA GLN A 89 5.03 -0.50 5.60
C GLN A 89 4.31 -1.84 5.74
N VAL A 90 3.11 -1.89 5.18
CA VAL A 90 2.33 -3.13 5.01
C VAL A 90 1.73 -3.15 3.62
N LEU A 91 1.40 -4.36 3.16
CA LEU A 91 0.53 -4.56 2.02
C LEU A 91 -0.88 -4.87 2.53
N PHE A 92 -1.92 -4.48 1.79
CA PHE A 92 -3.27 -4.92 2.08
C PHE A 92 -3.72 -5.94 1.04
N PHE A 93 -4.11 -7.11 1.51
CA PHE A 93 -4.72 -8.13 0.68
C PHE A 93 -6.23 -8.16 0.92
N ILE A 94 -7.00 -8.19 -0.17
CA ILE A 94 -8.46 -8.26 -0.18
C ILE A 94 -8.84 -9.59 -0.85
N PRO A 95 -9.00 -10.69 -0.08
CA PRO A 95 -9.20 -12.03 -0.61
C PRO A 95 -10.41 -12.15 -1.54
N GLU A 96 -11.55 -11.54 -1.19
CA GLU A 96 -12.77 -11.58 -1.99
C GLU A 96 -12.57 -11.08 -3.42
N HIS A 97 -11.65 -10.13 -3.59
CA HIS A 97 -11.33 -9.54 -4.88
C HIS A 97 -10.01 -10.04 -5.46
N ALA A 98 -9.34 -11.00 -4.81
CA ALA A 98 -8.01 -11.48 -5.17
C ALA A 98 -7.04 -10.30 -5.47
N THR A 99 -7.11 -9.22 -4.68
CA THR A 99 -6.44 -7.95 -4.95
C THR A 99 -5.47 -7.60 -3.84
N LEU A 100 -4.24 -7.27 -4.22
CA LEU A 100 -3.19 -6.74 -3.35
C LEU A 100 -3.02 -5.24 -3.60
N VAL A 101 -2.96 -4.45 -2.53
CA VAL A 101 -2.56 -3.03 -2.57
C VAL A 101 -1.18 -2.92 -1.94
N SER A 102 -0.19 -2.46 -2.72
CA SER A 102 1.22 -2.69 -2.38
C SER A 102 1.91 -1.58 -1.57
N GLY A 103 1.29 -0.41 -1.41
CA GLY A 103 2.05 0.73 -0.88
C GLY A 103 3.27 1.04 -1.74
N ASP A 104 4.31 1.68 -1.16
CA ASP A 104 5.51 2.09 -1.89
C ASP A 104 6.54 0.96 -2.10
N VAL A 105 6.33 -0.20 -1.48
CA VAL A 105 7.25 -1.35 -1.61
C VAL A 105 7.35 -1.85 -3.04
N LEU A 106 6.24 -1.81 -3.77
CA LEU A 106 6.21 -2.08 -5.21
C LEU A 106 5.89 -0.78 -5.94
N THR A 107 6.61 -0.52 -6.99
CA THR A 107 6.40 0.62 -7.89
C THR A 107 6.26 0.14 -9.33
N GLY A 108 5.66 0.96 -10.17
CA GLY A 108 5.48 0.61 -11.58
C GLY A 108 6.00 1.73 -12.48
N ARG A 109 6.76 1.35 -13.52
CA ARG A 109 7.22 2.27 -14.55
C ARG A 109 7.26 1.58 -15.90
N ASP A 110 6.76 2.24 -16.94
CA ASP A 110 6.73 1.72 -18.31
C ASP A 110 6.08 0.32 -18.40
N GLY A 111 5.02 0.07 -17.60
CA GLY A 111 4.32 -1.21 -17.54
C GLY A 111 5.08 -2.33 -16.82
N VAL A 112 6.20 -2.03 -16.16
CA VAL A 112 7.03 -2.99 -15.43
C VAL A 112 6.96 -2.71 -13.93
N MET A 113 6.60 -3.75 -13.16
CA MET A 113 6.63 -3.70 -11.69
C MET A 113 8.06 -3.86 -11.18
N ARG A 114 8.42 -3.11 -10.14
CA ARG A 114 9.74 -3.14 -9.50
C ARG A 114 9.61 -3.09 -7.98
N VAL A 115 10.56 -3.68 -7.29
CA VAL A 115 10.69 -3.53 -5.83
C VAL A 115 11.45 -2.24 -5.53
N PHE A 116 10.86 -1.39 -4.67
CA PHE A 116 11.53 -0.22 -4.13
C PHE A 116 12.07 -0.57 -2.74
N VAL A 117 13.40 -0.67 -2.60
CA VAL A 117 14.06 -1.12 -1.37
C VAL A 117 15.45 -0.50 -1.23
N ASP A 118 15.83 -0.16 0.00
CA ASP A 118 17.21 0.16 0.35
C ASP A 118 18.08 -1.12 0.38
N GLU A 119 19.38 -0.97 0.05
CA GLU A 119 20.28 -2.13 -0.04
C GLU A 119 20.44 -2.89 1.28
N ALA A 120 20.34 -2.19 2.43
CA ALA A 120 20.59 -2.75 3.74
C ALA A 120 19.58 -3.83 4.17
N ASP A 121 18.30 -3.67 3.78
CA ASP A 121 17.20 -4.55 4.22
C ASP A 121 16.61 -5.38 3.09
N ARG A 122 17.36 -5.49 2.01
CA ARG A 122 16.90 -6.03 0.73
C ARG A 122 16.43 -7.48 0.81
N GLU A 123 17.25 -8.40 1.31
CA GLU A 123 16.91 -9.83 1.24
C GLU A 123 15.73 -10.22 2.16
N PRO A 124 15.59 -9.71 3.39
CA PRO A 124 14.40 -9.96 4.20
C PRO A 124 13.11 -9.52 3.50
N LEU A 125 13.11 -8.33 2.88
CA LEU A 125 11.97 -7.83 2.12
C LEU A 125 11.68 -8.71 0.90
N LEU A 126 12.69 -9.09 0.11
CA LEU A 126 12.51 -9.92 -1.07
C LEU A 126 11.96 -11.31 -0.71
N ALA A 127 12.42 -11.89 0.40
CA ALA A 127 11.88 -13.15 0.92
C ALA A 127 10.42 -13.02 1.36
N SER A 128 10.02 -11.86 1.93
CA SER A 128 8.62 -11.58 2.24
C SER A 128 7.77 -11.48 0.98
N LEU A 129 8.27 -10.81 -0.06
CA LEU A 129 7.56 -10.69 -1.33
C LEU A 129 7.43 -12.03 -2.07
N ASP A 130 8.42 -12.94 -1.94
CA ASP A 130 8.27 -14.31 -2.45
C ASP A 130 7.09 -15.03 -1.80
N ARG A 131 6.92 -14.90 -0.47
CA ARG A 131 5.76 -15.48 0.24
C ARG A 131 4.44 -14.83 -0.20
N VAL A 132 4.45 -13.51 -0.41
CA VAL A 132 3.27 -12.79 -0.93
C VAL A 132 2.88 -13.31 -2.32
N ALA A 133 3.85 -13.63 -3.17
CA ALA A 133 3.59 -14.18 -4.50
C ALA A 133 3.00 -15.61 -4.50
N GLU A 134 2.89 -16.27 -3.35
CA GLU A 134 2.18 -17.54 -3.21
C GLU A 134 0.69 -17.36 -2.85
N LEU A 135 0.26 -16.15 -2.52
CA LEU A 135 -1.15 -15.86 -2.26
C LEU A 135 -1.97 -15.90 -3.57
N PRO A 136 -3.27 -16.15 -3.49
CA PRO A 136 -4.17 -16.18 -4.65
C PRO A 136 -4.50 -14.77 -5.14
N ILE A 137 -3.49 -14.06 -5.63
CA ILE A 137 -3.58 -12.68 -6.11
C ILE A 137 -3.80 -12.68 -7.61
N GLU A 138 -4.90 -12.10 -8.07
CA GLU A 138 -5.12 -11.84 -9.50
C GLU A 138 -4.65 -10.45 -9.90
N ARG A 139 -4.77 -9.47 -8.99
CA ARG A 139 -4.47 -8.06 -9.26
C ARG A 139 -3.58 -7.46 -8.19
N VAL A 140 -2.62 -6.66 -8.62
CA VAL A 140 -1.82 -5.80 -7.73
C VAL A 140 -2.06 -4.35 -8.10
N ILE A 141 -2.46 -3.54 -7.11
CA ILE A 141 -2.57 -2.09 -7.25
C ILE A 141 -1.29 -1.48 -6.71
N VAL A 142 -0.60 -0.76 -7.57
CA VAL A 142 0.71 -0.15 -7.30
C VAL A 142 0.58 1.36 -7.37
N PRO A 143 0.97 2.12 -6.33
CA PRO A 143 0.99 3.57 -6.38
C PRO A 143 2.10 4.08 -7.32
N HIS A 144 2.07 5.37 -7.61
CA HIS A 144 3.11 6.05 -8.40
C HIS A 144 3.37 5.41 -9.77
N CYS A 145 2.31 4.93 -10.43
CA CYS A 145 2.38 4.25 -11.71
C CYS A 145 1.34 4.81 -12.69
N GLU A 146 1.72 4.99 -13.95
CA GLU A 146 0.78 5.41 -15.00
C GLU A 146 -0.30 4.35 -15.25
N THR A 147 0.06 3.07 -15.10
CA THR A 147 -0.87 1.94 -15.16
C THR A 147 -0.87 1.26 -13.78
N PRO A 148 -1.72 1.71 -12.86
CA PRO A 148 -1.62 1.30 -11.45
C PRO A 148 -2.07 -0.13 -11.17
N VAL A 149 -2.68 -0.83 -12.12
CA VAL A 149 -3.21 -2.19 -11.93
C VAL A 149 -2.47 -3.19 -12.80
N PHE A 150 -1.84 -4.16 -12.15
CA PHE A 150 -1.19 -5.31 -12.79
C PHE A 150 -2.07 -6.54 -12.60
N THR A 151 -2.46 -7.19 -13.68
CA THR A 151 -3.07 -8.52 -13.68
C THR A 151 -2.00 -9.60 -13.68
N ASP A 152 -2.33 -10.83 -13.24
CA ASP A 152 -1.31 -11.87 -12.98
C ASP A 152 -0.27 -11.43 -11.94
N GLY A 153 -0.80 -10.94 -10.82
CA GLY A 153 -0.01 -10.35 -9.73
C GLY A 153 1.21 -11.17 -9.31
N PRO A 154 1.09 -12.48 -9.05
CA PRO A 154 2.21 -13.31 -8.66
C PRO A 154 3.36 -13.35 -9.67
N ALA A 155 3.08 -13.37 -10.96
CA ALA A 155 4.11 -13.36 -11.99
C ALA A 155 4.90 -12.04 -12.00
N HIS A 156 4.20 -10.91 -11.87
CA HIS A 156 4.81 -9.59 -11.79
C HIS A 156 5.65 -9.42 -10.53
N ILE A 157 5.16 -9.88 -9.36
CA ILE A 157 5.91 -9.83 -8.10
C ILE A 157 7.19 -10.67 -8.21
N ARG A 158 7.11 -11.92 -8.69
CA ARG A 158 8.29 -12.78 -8.86
C ARG A 158 9.31 -12.19 -9.84
N ALA A 159 8.85 -11.57 -10.93
CA ALA A 159 9.73 -10.91 -11.88
C ALA A 159 10.45 -9.71 -11.24
N ALA A 160 9.74 -8.88 -10.48
CA ALA A 160 10.29 -7.73 -9.77
C ALA A 160 11.31 -8.16 -8.70
N VAL A 161 11.02 -9.21 -7.93
CA VAL A 161 11.92 -9.78 -6.93
C VAL A 161 13.19 -10.35 -7.60
N ALA A 162 13.04 -11.06 -8.71
CA ALA A 162 14.19 -11.62 -9.45
C ALA A 162 15.07 -10.52 -10.04
N GLU A 163 14.48 -9.42 -10.53
CA GLU A 163 15.21 -8.24 -11.01
C GLU A 163 15.98 -7.57 -9.86
N ALA A 164 15.29 -7.35 -8.73
CA ALA A 164 15.89 -6.77 -7.55
C ALA A 164 17.09 -7.61 -7.05
N ARG A 165 17.01 -8.94 -6.99
CA ARG A 165 18.13 -9.82 -6.60
C ARG A 165 19.33 -9.72 -7.54
N ARG A 166 19.12 -9.43 -8.81
CA ARG A 166 20.21 -9.21 -9.77
C ARG A 166 20.96 -7.89 -9.57
N GLY A 167 20.47 -7.01 -8.68
CA GLY A 167 21.11 -5.75 -8.38
C GLY A 167 20.99 -4.69 -9.47
N LEU A 168 20.00 -4.80 -10.34
CA LEU A 168 19.78 -3.78 -11.36
C LEU A 168 19.29 -2.49 -10.68
N PRO A 169 19.96 -1.33 -10.94
CA PRO A 169 19.52 -0.06 -10.36
C PRO A 169 18.13 0.31 -10.85
N LEU A 170 17.35 0.95 -9.99
CA LEU A 170 16.07 1.54 -10.41
C LEU A 170 16.33 2.57 -11.54
N PRO A 171 15.54 2.56 -12.63
CA PRO A 171 15.65 3.57 -13.66
C PRO A 171 15.39 4.95 -13.04
N GLY A 172 16.39 5.82 -13.02
CA GLY A 172 16.29 7.18 -12.50
C GLY A 172 16.98 7.43 -11.16
N SER A 173 17.53 6.43 -10.47
CA SER A 173 18.51 6.67 -9.42
C SER A 173 19.78 7.18 -10.07
N ARG A 174 19.91 8.50 -10.24
CA ARG A 174 21.22 9.12 -10.48
C ARG A 174 22.00 8.92 -9.19
N LEU A 175 22.99 8.06 -9.24
CA LEU A 175 24.08 8.12 -8.28
C LEU A 175 24.59 9.56 -8.31
N GLY A 176 24.32 10.31 -7.23
CA GLY A 176 24.87 11.64 -7.05
C GLY A 176 26.39 11.53 -7.07
N SER A 177 26.99 12.14 -8.05
CA SER A 177 28.41 12.50 -8.07
C SER A 177 28.62 13.80 -7.33
#